data_67e586dc0089859fb70d78fc7362cfcc
#
_entry.id   67e586dc0089859fb70d78fc7362cfcc
#
_cell.length_a   1.000
_cell.length_b   1.000
_cell.length_c   1.000
_cell.angle_alpha   90.00
_cell.angle_beta   90.00
_cell.angle_gamma   90.00
#
_symmetry.space_group_name_H-M   'P 1'
#
loop_
_entity.id
_entity.type
_entity.pdbx_description
1 polymer ?
#
loop_
_entity_poly.entity_id
_entity_poly.type
_entity_poly.pdbx_seq_one_letter_code
_entity_poly.pdbx_strand_id
1 'polypeptide(L)'
;MTNLIEQSIDKIESWLAKKGFALLKSKLPTIQDEVDFERKVVFLSLRSKPECQLYSLLHECGHVVIRTRKDYSIRFAASVEREENPSKNETNRSIVEQIEEEILAWREGQALANKLDIYVNDGKYYKYGFRWVMSYITLGAIGKEHYLPIAFQQEETNTKKQITKEELTRLLDNAHETCYNQVIANPLDKDQ
;
A
#
# COMPACT_ATOMS: atom_id res chain seq x y z
N MET A 1 12.85 5.21 -19.86
CA MET A 1 12.10 5.51 -18.65
C MET A 1 11.51 4.26 -17.98
N THR A 2 10.89 3.34 -18.69
CA THR A 2 10.30 2.10 -18.14
C THR A 2 11.32 1.27 -17.35
N ASN A 3 12.54 1.10 -17.85
CA ASN A 3 13.60 0.35 -17.17
C ASN A 3 13.99 0.93 -15.79
N LEU A 4 14.00 2.27 -15.64
CA LEU A 4 14.34 2.91 -14.35
C LEU A 4 13.24 2.72 -13.30
N ILE A 5 11.97 2.69 -13.71
CA ILE A 5 10.86 2.44 -12.79
C ILE A 5 10.85 0.98 -12.35
N GLU A 6 11.10 0.04 -13.26
CA GLU A 6 11.23 -1.38 -12.93
C GLU A 6 12.37 -1.61 -11.93
N GLN A 7 13.55 -1.03 -12.16
CA GLN A 7 14.67 -1.09 -11.21
C GLN A 7 14.30 -0.47 -9.84
N SER A 8 13.51 0.60 -9.83
CA SER A 8 13.01 1.20 -8.58
C SER A 8 12.08 0.27 -7.84
N ILE A 9 11.17 -0.41 -8.55
CA ILE A 9 10.27 -1.41 -7.96
C ILE A 9 11.08 -2.59 -7.40
N ASP A 10 12.11 -3.05 -8.10
CA ASP A 10 12.97 -4.14 -7.62
C ASP A 10 13.73 -3.77 -6.33
N LYS A 11 14.20 -2.52 -6.22
CA LYS A 11 14.80 -2.01 -4.98
C LYS A 11 13.80 -2.03 -3.82
N ILE A 12 12.55 -1.61 -4.07
CA ILE A 12 11.49 -1.62 -3.08
C ILE A 12 11.12 -3.05 -2.69
N GLU A 13 10.98 -3.96 -3.66
CA GLU A 13 10.70 -5.37 -3.42
C GLU A 13 11.78 -6.01 -2.52
N SER A 14 13.05 -5.72 -2.80
CA SER A 14 14.18 -6.14 -1.96
C SER A 14 14.11 -5.56 -0.55
N TRP A 15 13.67 -4.32 -0.40
CA TRP A 15 13.48 -3.69 0.91
C TRP A 15 12.30 -4.32 1.66
N LEU A 16 11.17 -4.58 1.00
CA LEU A 16 10.01 -5.25 1.57
C LEU A 16 10.38 -6.66 2.07
N ALA A 17 11.12 -7.44 1.27
CA ALA A 17 11.60 -8.76 1.66
C ALA A 17 12.42 -8.72 2.97
N LYS A 18 13.33 -7.73 3.13
CA LYS A 18 14.08 -7.51 4.38
C LYS A 18 13.18 -7.17 5.56
N LYS A 19 11.98 -6.65 5.33
CA LYS A 19 10.95 -6.37 6.35
C LYS A 19 10.01 -7.55 6.59
N GLY A 20 10.19 -8.65 5.86
CA GLY A 20 9.34 -9.85 5.93
C GLY A 20 8.02 -9.70 5.19
N PHE A 21 7.93 -8.77 4.23
CA PHE A 21 6.76 -8.59 3.36
C PHE A 21 7.04 -9.09 1.96
N ALA A 22 6.06 -9.76 1.35
CA ALA A 22 6.07 -10.10 -0.07
C ALA A 22 5.43 -8.98 -0.90
N LEU A 23 5.85 -8.81 -2.15
CA LEU A 23 5.19 -7.93 -3.14
C LEU A 23 4.43 -8.79 -4.16
N LEU A 24 3.12 -8.60 -4.25
CA LEU A 24 2.26 -9.25 -5.24
C LEU A 24 1.80 -8.24 -6.28
N LYS A 25 2.30 -8.41 -7.51
CA LYS A 25 1.97 -7.55 -8.67
C LYS A 25 0.88 -8.21 -9.52
N SER A 26 -0.22 -7.50 -9.82
CA SER A 26 -1.33 -8.09 -10.56
C SER A 26 -2.05 -7.08 -11.47
N LYS A 27 -2.55 -7.56 -12.62
CA LYS A 27 -3.45 -6.79 -13.50
C LYS A 27 -4.94 -7.10 -13.25
N LEU A 28 -5.24 -7.94 -12.28
CA LEU A 28 -6.61 -8.35 -11.98
C LEU A 28 -7.41 -7.16 -11.42
N PRO A 29 -8.67 -6.95 -11.88
CA PRO A 29 -9.47 -5.80 -11.45
C PRO A 29 -9.80 -5.79 -9.96
N THR A 30 -9.77 -6.95 -9.33
CA THR A 30 -10.06 -7.14 -7.90
C THR A 30 -8.88 -6.81 -6.99
N ILE A 31 -7.66 -6.67 -7.56
CA ILE A 31 -6.48 -6.29 -6.79
C ILE A 31 -6.36 -4.77 -6.80
N GLN A 32 -6.37 -4.21 -5.61
CA GLN A 32 -6.08 -2.79 -5.35
C GLN A 32 -4.69 -2.66 -4.73
N ASP A 33 -4.17 -1.44 -4.72
CA ASP A 33 -2.93 -1.14 -4.01
C ASP A 33 -3.27 -1.12 -2.52
N GLU A 34 -2.70 -2.04 -1.75
CA GLU A 34 -2.96 -2.19 -0.31
C GLU A 34 -1.88 -3.01 0.39
N VAL A 35 -1.79 -2.89 1.71
CA VAL A 35 -0.96 -3.75 2.56
C VAL A 35 -1.82 -4.66 3.40
N ASP A 36 -1.65 -5.96 3.25
CA ASP A 36 -2.18 -6.96 4.18
C ASP A 36 -1.12 -7.23 5.27
N PHE A 37 -1.33 -6.65 6.43
CA PHE A 37 -0.40 -6.80 7.56
C PHE A 37 -0.46 -8.17 8.23
N GLU A 38 -1.59 -8.87 8.14
CA GLU A 38 -1.75 -10.20 8.68
C GLU A 38 -0.94 -11.21 7.86
N ARG A 39 -1.09 -11.14 6.52
CA ARG A 39 -0.37 -12.01 5.59
C ARG A 39 1.02 -11.49 5.22
N LYS A 40 1.35 -10.26 5.61
CA LYS A 40 2.59 -9.56 5.25
C LYS A 40 2.80 -9.50 3.74
N VAL A 41 1.77 -9.06 3.02
CA VAL A 41 1.79 -8.90 1.57
C VAL A 41 1.45 -7.47 1.21
N VAL A 42 2.23 -6.87 0.32
CA VAL A 42 1.88 -5.63 -0.36
C VAL A 42 1.34 -5.98 -1.74
N PHE A 43 0.13 -5.55 -2.03
CA PHE A 43 -0.49 -5.70 -3.35
C PHE A 43 -0.21 -4.47 -4.20
N LEU A 44 0.16 -4.69 -5.45
CA LEU A 44 0.38 -3.64 -6.44
C LEU A 44 -0.44 -3.91 -7.70
N SER A 45 -1.35 -3.02 -8.00
CA SER A 45 -2.13 -3.05 -9.24
C SER A 45 -1.31 -2.56 -10.43
N LEU A 46 -1.13 -3.42 -11.44
CA LEU A 46 -0.42 -3.08 -12.67
C LEU A 46 -1.33 -2.45 -13.75
N ARG A 47 -2.50 -1.93 -13.38
CA ARG A 47 -3.46 -1.31 -14.31
C ARG A 47 -3.16 0.16 -14.58
N SER A 48 -2.50 0.83 -13.66
CA SER A 48 -2.13 2.24 -13.81
C SER A 48 -0.82 2.43 -14.62
N LYS A 49 -0.48 3.68 -14.91
CA LYS A 49 0.80 4.01 -15.56
C LYS A 49 1.96 3.64 -14.62
N PRO A 50 3.12 3.22 -15.17
CA PRO A 50 4.27 2.80 -14.35
C PRO A 50 4.68 3.83 -13.28
N GLU A 51 4.65 5.12 -13.59
CA GLU A 51 4.95 6.19 -12.63
C GLU A 51 3.94 6.19 -11.46
N CYS A 52 2.65 5.97 -11.75
CA CYS A 52 1.60 5.87 -10.72
C CYS A 52 1.76 4.59 -9.88
N GLN A 53 2.14 3.47 -10.51
CA GLN A 53 2.45 2.23 -9.80
C GLN A 53 3.57 2.42 -8.78
N LEU A 54 4.65 3.12 -9.17
CA LEU A 54 5.75 3.44 -8.26
C LEU A 54 5.26 4.32 -7.10
N TYR A 55 4.42 5.31 -7.38
CA TYR A 55 3.89 6.20 -6.34
C TYR A 55 2.99 5.46 -5.34
N SER A 56 2.07 4.63 -5.84
CA SER A 56 1.25 3.78 -4.98
C SER A 56 2.10 2.82 -4.15
N LEU A 57 3.07 2.15 -4.76
CA LEU A 57 3.94 1.22 -4.03
C LEU A 57 4.74 1.91 -2.92
N LEU A 58 5.26 3.10 -3.16
CA LEU A 58 5.94 3.88 -2.13
C LEU A 58 5.00 4.28 -1.00
N HIS A 59 3.75 4.62 -1.32
CA HIS A 59 2.72 4.91 -0.33
C HIS A 59 2.42 3.69 0.55
N GLU A 60 2.20 2.52 -0.05
CA GLU A 60 1.97 1.28 0.70
C GLU A 60 3.17 0.92 1.59
N CYS A 61 4.39 1.14 1.09
CA CYS A 61 5.60 1.00 1.91
C CYS A 61 5.65 2.02 3.06
N GLY A 62 5.05 3.19 2.88
CA GLY A 62 4.87 4.17 3.96
C GLY A 62 4.03 3.62 5.10
N HIS A 63 2.92 2.93 4.81
CA HIS A 63 2.13 2.20 5.81
C HIS A 63 2.97 1.13 6.52
N VAL A 64 3.78 0.36 5.78
CA VAL A 64 4.69 -0.62 6.41
C VAL A 64 5.64 0.06 7.38
N VAL A 65 6.22 1.22 7.02
CA VAL A 65 7.12 1.98 7.92
C VAL A 65 6.38 2.43 9.18
N ILE A 66 5.16 2.99 9.02
CA ILE A 66 4.39 3.56 10.14
C ILE A 66 3.95 2.46 11.10
N ARG A 67 3.31 1.40 10.58
CA ARG A 67 2.70 0.35 11.38
C ARG A 67 3.72 -0.58 12.07
N THR A 68 4.96 -0.59 11.60
CA THR A 68 6.06 -1.29 12.29
C THR A 68 6.72 -0.49 13.41
N ARG A 69 6.30 0.76 13.67
CA ARG A 69 6.79 1.57 14.79
C ARG A 69 6.19 1.10 16.12
N LYS A 70 6.98 1.16 17.18
CA LYS A 70 6.54 0.73 18.52
C LYS A 70 5.40 1.59 19.10
N ASP A 71 5.28 2.82 18.67
CA ASP A 71 4.30 3.80 19.14
C ASP A 71 3.03 3.85 18.28
N TYR A 72 2.93 3.02 17.22
CA TYR A 72 1.80 3.04 16.29
C TYR A 72 0.45 2.89 17.01
N SER A 73 0.29 1.85 17.82
CA SER A 73 -0.97 1.57 18.53
C SER A 73 -1.35 2.63 19.56
N ILE A 74 -0.37 3.39 20.05
CA ILE A 74 -0.62 4.52 20.97
C ILE A 74 -1.10 5.73 20.16
N ARG A 75 -0.43 6.02 19.05
CA ARG A 75 -0.72 7.18 18.22
C ARG A 75 -2.04 7.08 17.47
N PHE A 76 -2.36 5.90 16.97
CA PHE A 76 -3.55 5.61 16.17
C PHE A 76 -4.53 4.68 16.91
N ALA A 77 -4.71 4.94 18.22
CA ALA A 77 -5.47 4.03 19.09
C ALA A 77 -6.92 3.83 18.67
N ALA A 78 -7.61 4.88 18.17
CA ALA A 78 -8.99 4.77 17.74
C ALA A 78 -9.12 4.06 16.38
N SER A 79 -8.14 4.19 15.50
CA SER A 79 -8.08 3.43 14.25
C SER A 79 -7.82 1.94 14.52
N VAL A 80 -6.88 1.62 15.41
CA VAL A 80 -6.58 0.24 15.82
C VAL A 80 -7.79 -0.40 16.48
N GLU A 81 -8.45 0.30 17.42
CA GLU A 81 -9.66 -0.20 18.09
C GLU A 81 -10.78 -0.50 17.10
N ARG A 82 -10.91 0.31 16.05
CA ARG A 82 -11.90 0.10 14.99
C ARG A 82 -11.56 -1.11 14.13
N GLU A 83 -10.28 -1.30 13.76
CA GLU A 83 -9.83 -2.48 13.00
C GLU A 83 -10.09 -3.77 13.77
N GLU A 84 -9.84 -3.78 15.09
CA GLU A 84 -10.10 -4.92 15.97
C GLU A 84 -11.60 -5.17 16.20
N ASN A 85 -12.42 -4.14 16.11
CA ASN A 85 -13.87 -4.20 16.37
C ASN A 85 -14.67 -3.56 15.22
N PRO A 86 -14.79 -4.23 14.05
CA PRO A 86 -15.46 -3.65 12.86
C PRO A 86 -16.96 -3.34 13.07
N SER A 87 -17.58 -3.88 14.11
CA SER A 87 -18.98 -3.60 14.48
C SER A 87 -19.17 -2.25 15.18
N LYS A 88 -18.09 -1.63 15.68
CA LYS A 88 -18.16 -0.30 16.26
C LYS A 88 -18.37 0.76 15.19
N ASN A 89 -19.22 1.74 15.52
CA ASN A 89 -19.41 2.90 14.65
C ASN A 89 -18.10 3.69 14.51
N GLU A 90 -17.88 4.20 13.31
CA GLU A 90 -16.80 5.12 13.01
C GLU A 90 -16.92 6.38 13.88
N THR A 91 -15.84 6.76 14.53
CA THR A 91 -15.79 7.98 15.35
C THR A 91 -15.05 9.09 14.59
N ASN A 92 -15.35 10.36 14.90
CA ASN A 92 -14.59 11.47 14.32
C ASN A 92 -13.07 11.33 14.60
N ARG A 93 -12.72 10.77 15.75
CA ARG A 93 -11.33 10.53 16.11
C ARG A 93 -10.69 9.47 15.20
N SER A 94 -11.35 8.34 14.97
CA SER A 94 -10.81 7.29 14.06
C SER A 94 -10.69 7.79 12.62
N ILE A 95 -11.62 8.65 12.16
CA ILE A 95 -11.53 9.30 10.85
C ILE A 95 -10.30 10.21 10.75
N VAL A 96 -10.07 11.05 11.77
CA VAL A 96 -8.92 11.96 11.81
C VAL A 96 -7.60 11.18 11.86
N GLU A 97 -7.53 10.14 12.69
CA GLU A 97 -6.35 9.28 12.79
C GLU A 97 -6.07 8.55 11.46
N GLN A 98 -7.11 8.08 10.75
CA GLN A 98 -6.96 7.49 9.42
C GLN A 98 -6.39 8.49 8.41
N ILE A 99 -6.94 9.72 8.36
CA ILE A 99 -6.43 10.76 7.47
C ILE A 99 -4.97 11.11 7.80
N GLU A 100 -4.64 11.17 9.09
CA GLU A 100 -3.26 11.42 9.55
C GLU A 100 -2.32 10.30 9.10
N GLU A 101 -2.72 9.02 9.23
CA GLU A 101 -1.95 7.88 8.77
C GLU A 101 -1.70 7.94 7.26
N GLU A 102 -2.74 8.25 6.47
CA GLU A 102 -2.62 8.41 5.02
C GLU A 102 -1.62 9.50 4.63
N ILE A 103 -1.70 10.68 5.27
CA ILE A 103 -0.73 11.76 5.02
C ILE A 103 0.69 11.34 5.37
N LEU A 104 0.86 10.64 6.49
CA LEU A 104 2.17 10.15 6.92
C LEU A 104 2.70 9.07 5.98
N ALA A 105 1.84 8.17 5.47
CA ALA A 105 2.25 7.13 4.52
C ALA A 105 2.86 7.74 3.25
N TRP A 106 2.28 8.82 2.70
CA TRP A 106 2.88 9.56 1.59
C TRP A 106 4.26 10.15 1.94
N ARG A 107 4.43 10.71 3.15
CA ARG A 107 5.71 11.27 3.60
C ARG A 107 6.77 10.20 3.81
N GLU A 108 6.41 9.11 4.47
CA GLU A 108 7.33 7.99 4.72
C GLU A 108 7.73 7.28 3.42
N GLY A 109 6.79 7.15 2.47
CA GLY A 109 7.08 6.63 1.14
C GLY A 109 8.11 7.48 0.39
N GLN A 110 8.02 8.82 0.45
CA GLN A 110 9.02 9.71 -0.12
C GLN A 110 10.37 9.59 0.61
N ALA A 111 10.35 9.54 1.95
CA ALA A 111 11.57 9.35 2.73
C ALA A 111 12.25 8.02 2.39
N LEU A 112 11.46 6.96 2.18
CA LEU A 112 11.96 5.67 1.72
C LEU A 112 12.56 5.76 0.32
N ALA A 113 11.91 6.46 -0.63
CA ALA A 113 12.45 6.66 -1.97
C ALA A 113 13.85 7.30 -1.91
N ASN A 114 14.01 8.35 -1.10
CA ASN A 114 15.31 8.99 -0.88
C ASN A 114 16.34 8.01 -0.27
N LYS A 115 15.94 7.20 0.71
CA LYS A 115 16.82 6.22 1.36
C LYS A 115 17.28 5.13 0.39
N LEU A 116 16.46 4.75 -0.57
CA LEU A 116 16.75 3.72 -1.57
C LEU A 116 17.39 4.29 -2.85
N ASP A 117 17.69 5.59 -2.87
CA ASP A 117 18.17 6.28 -4.08
C ASP A 117 17.25 6.01 -5.29
N ILE A 118 15.96 6.27 -5.08
CA ILE A 118 14.91 6.21 -6.09
C ILE A 118 14.49 7.62 -6.44
N TYR A 119 14.66 8.00 -7.69
CA TYR A 119 14.20 9.31 -8.14
C TYR A 119 12.68 9.38 -8.24
N VAL A 120 12.11 10.35 -7.53
CA VAL A 120 10.69 10.70 -7.56
C VAL A 120 10.56 12.20 -7.80
N ASN A 121 9.70 12.61 -8.72
CA ASN A 121 9.36 14.02 -8.86
C ASN A 121 8.38 14.42 -7.76
N ASP A 122 8.85 15.18 -6.78
CA ASP A 122 8.10 15.55 -5.58
C ASP A 122 6.75 16.21 -5.92
N GLY A 123 6.74 17.14 -6.87
CA GLY A 123 5.52 17.85 -7.26
C GLY A 123 4.45 16.91 -7.81
N LYS A 124 4.85 15.94 -8.63
CA LYS A 124 3.93 14.94 -9.17
C LYS A 124 3.49 13.93 -8.11
N TYR A 125 4.42 13.47 -7.28
CA TYR A 125 4.17 12.51 -6.20
C TYR A 125 3.13 13.04 -5.22
N TYR A 126 3.35 14.24 -4.67
CA TYR A 126 2.40 14.85 -3.74
C TYR A 126 1.08 15.26 -4.40
N LYS A 127 1.10 15.68 -5.68
CA LYS A 127 -0.15 15.93 -6.42
C LYS A 127 -0.97 14.65 -6.61
N TYR A 128 -0.31 13.52 -6.83
CA TYR A 128 -0.96 12.22 -6.92
C TYR A 128 -1.52 11.81 -5.54
N GLY A 129 -0.72 11.85 -4.48
CA GLY A 129 -1.11 11.51 -3.13
C GLY A 129 -2.22 12.40 -2.57
N PHE A 130 -2.17 13.72 -2.84
CA PHE A 130 -3.18 14.67 -2.39
C PHE A 130 -4.60 14.28 -2.85
N ARG A 131 -4.74 13.74 -4.06
CA ARG A 131 -6.05 13.29 -4.56
C ARG A 131 -6.63 12.18 -3.70
N TRP A 132 -5.79 11.24 -3.26
CA TRP A 132 -6.20 10.14 -2.41
C TRP A 132 -6.53 10.64 -0.99
N VAL A 133 -5.69 11.45 -0.39
CA VAL A 133 -5.96 12.06 0.92
C VAL A 133 -7.27 12.87 0.89
N MET A 134 -7.49 13.68 -0.14
CA MET A 134 -8.75 14.43 -0.32
C MET A 134 -9.96 13.50 -0.44
N SER A 135 -9.79 12.30 -0.98
CA SER A 135 -10.87 11.33 -1.04
C SER A 135 -11.29 10.84 0.34
N TYR A 136 -10.36 10.57 1.23
CA TYR A 136 -10.65 10.22 2.63
C TYR A 136 -11.32 11.36 3.40
N ILE A 137 -10.85 12.60 3.20
CA ILE A 137 -11.47 13.78 3.80
C ILE A 137 -12.92 13.94 3.33
N THR A 138 -13.16 13.79 2.02
CA THR A 138 -14.49 13.90 1.44
C THR A 138 -15.41 12.80 1.95
N LEU A 139 -14.90 11.56 2.03
CA LEU A 139 -15.64 10.42 2.58
C LEU A 139 -16.03 10.65 4.03
N GLY A 140 -15.11 11.14 4.86
CA GLY A 140 -15.39 11.46 6.26
C GLY A 140 -16.38 12.62 6.45
N ALA A 141 -16.38 13.62 5.53
CA ALA A 141 -17.24 14.79 5.62
C ALA A 141 -18.65 14.57 5.08
N ILE A 142 -18.82 13.76 4.04
CA ILE A 142 -20.09 13.60 3.28
C ILE A 142 -20.76 12.26 3.59
N GLY A 143 -20.02 11.28 4.14
CA GLY A 143 -20.48 9.91 4.35
C GLY A 143 -20.23 9.00 3.16
N LYS A 144 -20.35 7.68 3.42
CA LYS A 144 -19.94 6.62 2.47
C LYS A 144 -20.77 6.56 1.17
N GLU A 145 -21.99 7.10 1.18
CA GLU A 145 -22.95 6.93 0.07
C GLU A 145 -22.61 7.75 -1.19
N HIS A 146 -21.78 8.77 -1.09
CA HIS A 146 -21.49 9.69 -2.20
C HIS A 146 -20.06 9.59 -2.75
N TYR A 147 -19.27 8.65 -2.23
CA TYR A 147 -17.87 8.55 -2.62
C TYR A 147 -17.61 7.42 -3.62
N LEU A 148 -17.44 7.80 -4.88
CA LEU A 148 -16.71 7.02 -5.87
C LEU A 148 -15.58 7.91 -6.40
N PRO A 149 -14.29 7.53 -6.26
CA PRO A 149 -13.21 8.26 -6.90
C PRO A 149 -13.49 8.38 -8.39
N ILE A 150 -13.43 9.59 -8.93
CA ILE A 150 -13.66 9.86 -10.37
C ILE A 150 -12.72 9.00 -11.24
N ALA A 151 -11.57 8.58 -10.72
CA ALA A 151 -10.66 7.67 -11.40
C ALA A 151 -11.21 6.24 -11.58
N PHE A 152 -12.16 5.79 -10.75
CA PHE A 152 -12.78 4.46 -10.86
C PHE A 152 -14.01 4.44 -11.78
N GLN A 153 -14.62 5.58 -12.07
CA GLN A 153 -15.80 5.65 -12.96
C GLN A 153 -15.46 5.42 -14.43
N GLN A 154 -14.20 5.54 -14.85
CA GLN A 154 -13.81 5.39 -16.26
C GLN A 154 -13.41 3.97 -16.68
N GLU A 155 -13.28 3.00 -15.78
CA GLU A 155 -12.82 1.64 -16.11
C GLU A 155 -13.84 0.53 -15.80
N GLU A 156 -15.07 0.80 -15.36
CA GLU A 156 -16.10 -0.23 -15.10
C GLU A 156 -16.73 -0.86 -16.35
N THR A 157 -16.30 -0.50 -17.55
CA THR A 157 -16.71 -1.16 -18.77
C THR A 157 -15.67 -2.20 -19.20
N ASN A 158 -15.72 -3.37 -18.65
CA ASN A 158 -15.54 -4.69 -19.26
C ASN A 158 -14.98 -5.72 -18.29
N THR A 159 -15.80 -6.74 -18.07
CA THR A 159 -15.48 -8.06 -17.51
C THR A 159 -14.96 -8.12 -16.07
N LYS A 160 -15.91 -8.14 -15.12
CA LYS A 160 -15.72 -8.69 -13.76
C LYS A 160 -15.46 -10.19 -13.86
N LYS A 161 -14.21 -10.59 -14.07
CA LYS A 161 -13.78 -11.94 -13.72
C LYS A 161 -13.49 -11.91 -12.22
N GLN A 162 -14.46 -12.36 -11.42
CA GLN A 162 -14.21 -12.57 -9.99
C GLN A 162 -13.09 -13.61 -9.86
N ILE A 163 -12.01 -13.25 -9.17
CA ILE A 163 -10.99 -14.21 -8.73
C ILE A 163 -11.69 -15.14 -7.74
N THR A 164 -11.53 -16.43 -7.92
CA THR A 164 -12.00 -17.39 -6.93
C THR A 164 -11.09 -17.30 -5.69
N LYS A 165 -11.62 -17.73 -4.54
CA LYS A 165 -10.86 -17.79 -3.29
C LYS A 165 -9.60 -18.66 -3.46
N GLU A 166 -9.71 -19.73 -4.26
CA GLU A 166 -8.62 -20.65 -4.58
C GLU A 166 -7.52 -20.00 -5.42
N GLU A 167 -7.89 -19.18 -6.42
CA GLU A 167 -6.92 -18.42 -7.21
C GLU A 167 -6.16 -17.39 -6.35
N LEU A 168 -6.87 -16.70 -5.46
CA LEU A 168 -6.24 -15.75 -4.54
C LEU A 168 -5.31 -16.47 -3.57
N THR A 169 -5.73 -17.59 -2.98
CA THR A 169 -4.89 -18.40 -2.08
C THR A 169 -3.60 -18.83 -2.79
N ARG A 170 -3.72 -19.38 -4.03
CA ARG A 170 -2.54 -19.80 -4.80
C ARG A 170 -1.58 -18.65 -5.11
N LEU A 171 -2.09 -17.44 -5.40
CA LEU A 171 -1.26 -16.27 -5.62
C LEU A 171 -0.51 -15.84 -4.35
N LEU A 172 -1.18 -15.92 -3.20
CA LEU A 172 -0.60 -15.61 -1.90
C LEU A 172 0.48 -16.63 -1.52
N ASP A 173 0.21 -17.92 -1.69
CA ASP A 173 1.17 -19.00 -1.40
C ASP A 173 2.44 -18.84 -2.24
N ASN A 174 2.30 -18.56 -3.53
CA ASN A 174 3.45 -18.31 -4.43
C ASN A 174 4.24 -17.06 -4.00
N ALA A 175 3.57 -15.97 -3.57
CA ALA A 175 4.23 -14.77 -3.09
C ALA A 175 5.01 -15.02 -1.80
N HIS A 176 4.44 -15.78 -0.86
CA HIS A 176 5.10 -16.19 0.38
C HIS A 176 6.30 -17.09 0.12
N GLU A 177 6.18 -18.08 -0.75
CA GLU A 177 7.29 -18.97 -1.11
C GLU A 177 8.44 -18.20 -1.75
N THR A 178 8.14 -17.23 -2.63
CA THR A 178 9.15 -16.37 -3.25
C THR A 178 9.86 -15.52 -2.19
N CYS A 179 9.13 -14.92 -1.26
CA CYS A 179 9.70 -14.13 -0.18
C CYS A 179 10.56 -14.98 0.76
N TYR A 180 10.07 -16.16 1.15
CA TYR A 180 10.79 -17.10 2.01
C TYR A 180 12.11 -17.54 1.37
N ASN A 181 12.10 -17.89 0.09
CA ASN A 181 13.30 -18.31 -0.65
C ASN A 181 14.31 -17.16 -0.80
N GLN A 182 13.86 -15.91 -0.96
CA GLN A 182 14.74 -14.74 -1.01
C GLN A 182 15.40 -14.45 0.35
N VAL A 183 14.66 -14.65 1.45
CA VAL A 183 15.19 -14.47 2.81
C VAL A 183 16.22 -15.55 3.16
N ILE A 184 15.99 -16.79 2.75
CA ILE A 184 16.95 -17.89 2.98
C ILE A 184 18.19 -17.75 2.07
N ALA A 185 18.01 -17.34 0.82
CA ALA A 185 19.13 -17.17 -0.13
C ALA A 185 20.06 -16.01 0.26
N ASN A 186 19.58 -15.04 1.03
CA ASN A 186 20.35 -13.92 1.57
C ASN A 186 20.20 -13.85 3.10
N PRO A 187 20.83 -14.75 3.87
CA PRO A 187 20.84 -14.62 5.31
C PRO A 187 21.47 -13.27 5.68
N LEU A 188 20.71 -12.46 6.43
CA LEU A 188 21.17 -11.17 6.92
C LEU A 188 22.53 -11.35 7.61
N ASP A 189 23.54 -10.61 7.18
CA ASP A 189 24.78 -10.42 7.94
C ASP A 189 24.43 -10.06 9.38
N LYS A 190 24.76 -10.97 10.28
CA LYS A 190 24.52 -10.84 11.73
C LYS A 190 25.60 -9.96 12.38
N ASP A 191 25.99 -8.88 11.73
CA ASP A 191 26.91 -7.92 12.34
C ASP A 191 26.69 -6.53 11.71
N GLN A 192 25.85 -5.72 12.37
CA GLN A 192 26.06 -4.28 12.64
C GLN A 192 24.95 -3.73 13.52
#